data_a3dcfd6aa7e2cea4b01394d38257263e
#
_entry.id   a3dcfd6aa7e2cea4b01394d38257263e
#
_cell.length_a   1.000
_cell.length_b   1.000
_cell.length_c   1.000
_cell.angle_alpha   90.00
_cell.angle_beta   90.00
_cell.angle_gamma   90.00
#
_symmetry.space_group_name_H-M   'P 1'
#
loop_
_entity.id
_entity.type
_entity.pdbx_description
1 polymer ?
#
loop_
_entity_poly.entity_id
_entity_poly.type
_entity_poly.pdbx_seq_one_letter_code
_entity_poly.pdbx_strand_id
1 'polypeptide(L)'
;VKDTLSSTEGGRSALRLERRIARPPEEVWRALTEPALMARWFPAEVRLEARVGGRMDFVFPGQDVPDTQGTVTELDPPRVFAFTWGADQLRWELRPEGDGCALTLTHTFRDRFGAASFASGWHTCVSALATLVEGVEPGGPAGTADPGDTAGPAGPADMAELHERYVEAFGLAEGVVEAAEDGWRLRFERQLVRPVETVWQALTGPSGTGEPVVGGPVPIGFRTDAVPPGPVADVAPPRELSYDWLRGGHPAGRVRWRLTDGTGHGARLILTQTGPPEAGEERDAALAAWRKHIALLAAKLLYARG
;
A
#
# COMPACT_ATOMS: atom_id res chain seq x y z
N VAL A 1 -6.03 -9.13 -17.50
CA VAL A 1 -4.64 -8.66 -17.39
C VAL A 1 -4.29 -8.61 -15.89
N LYS A 2 -3.10 -9.04 -15.51
CA LYS A 2 -2.69 -9.10 -14.09
C LYS A 2 -1.74 -7.94 -13.80
N ASP A 3 -2.12 -7.08 -12.83
CA ASP A 3 -1.23 -6.04 -12.33
C ASP A 3 0.01 -6.69 -11.66
N THR A 4 1.18 -6.09 -11.80
CA THR A 4 2.45 -6.68 -11.34
C THR A 4 3.30 -5.69 -10.55
N LEU A 5 4.02 -6.22 -9.57
CA LEU A 5 5.04 -5.49 -8.82
C LEU A 5 6.40 -6.17 -9.02
N SER A 6 7.37 -5.45 -9.52
CA SER A 6 8.74 -5.91 -9.75
C SER A 6 9.77 -5.00 -9.08
N SER A 7 11.03 -5.43 -9.09
CA SER A 7 12.16 -4.57 -8.70
C SER A 7 12.94 -4.16 -9.95
N THR A 8 13.35 -2.90 -10.01
CA THR A 8 14.23 -2.38 -11.05
C THR A 8 15.70 -2.69 -10.71
N GLU A 9 16.60 -2.60 -11.69
CA GLU A 9 18.05 -2.74 -11.48
C GLU A 9 18.61 -1.75 -10.45
N GLY A 10 17.98 -0.57 -10.31
CA GLY A 10 18.32 0.44 -9.30
C GLY A 10 17.68 0.21 -7.91
N GLY A 11 17.10 -0.97 -7.65
CA GLY A 11 16.50 -1.34 -6.36
C GLY A 11 15.20 -0.61 -6.03
N ARG A 12 14.60 0.11 -6.99
CA ARG A 12 13.26 0.70 -6.85
C ARG A 12 12.19 -0.33 -7.19
N SER A 13 11.00 -0.12 -6.70
CA SER A 13 9.81 -0.90 -7.09
C SER A 13 9.18 -0.32 -8.34
N ALA A 14 8.70 -1.18 -9.24
CA ALA A 14 7.91 -0.82 -10.40
C ALA A 14 6.57 -1.54 -10.37
N LEU A 15 5.51 -0.78 -10.19
CA LEU A 15 4.13 -1.21 -10.32
C LEU A 15 3.70 -1.01 -11.77
N ARG A 16 3.19 -2.07 -12.40
CA ARG A 16 2.66 -2.02 -13.76
C ARG A 16 1.19 -2.42 -13.77
N LEU A 17 0.34 -1.51 -14.26
CA LEU A 17 -1.07 -1.75 -14.51
C LEU A 17 -1.31 -1.73 -16.01
N GLU A 18 -2.14 -2.66 -16.52
CA GLU A 18 -2.53 -2.70 -17.91
C GLU A 18 -4.05 -2.83 -18.02
N ARG A 19 -4.65 -1.95 -18.81
CA ARG A 19 -6.12 -1.94 -19.06
C ARG A 19 -6.39 -1.81 -20.54
N ARG A 20 -7.40 -2.53 -21.01
CA ARG A 20 -7.97 -2.31 -22.34
C ARG A 20 -9.03 -1.23 -22.25
N ILE A 21 -8.97 -0.25 -23.12
CA ILE A 21 -9.96 0.83 -23.25
C ILE A 21 -10.57 0.75 -24.64
N ALA A 22 -11.91 0.76 -24.71
CA ALA A 22 -12.66 0.64 -25.96
C ALA A 22 -12.75 1.97 -26.72
N ARG A 23 -11.61 2.69 -26.77
CA ARG A 23 -11.44 3.95 -27.50
C ARG A 23 -10.06 4.01 -28.13
N PRO A 24 -9.90 4.70 -29.28
CA PRO A 24 -8.61 4.83 -29.94
C PRO A 24 -7.61 5.61 -29.07
N PRO A 25 -6.29 5.39 -29.27
CA PRO A 25 -5.22 6.02 -28.46
C PRO A 25 -5.33 7.55 -28.41
N GLU A 26 -5.77 8.21 -29.46
CA GLU A 26 -5.88 9.66 -29.56
C GLU A 26 -6.89 10.23 -28.55
N GLU A 27 -7.99 9.54 -28.30
CA GLU A 27 -9.00 9.96 -27.32
C GLU A 27 -8.47 9.78 -25.90
N VAL A 28 -7.82 8.65 -25.61
CA VAL A 28 -7.20 8.39 -24.32
C VAL A 28 -6.03 9.35 -24.06
N TRP A 29 -5.24 9.66 -25.09
CA TRP A 29 -4.15 10.64 -25.03
C TRP A 29 -4.63 12.03 -24.57
N ARG A 30 -5.75 12.49 -25.12
CA ARG A 30 -6.34 13.76 -24.70
C ARG A 30 -6.68 13.75 -23.20
N ALA A 31 -7.27 12.66 -22.73
CA ALA A 31 -7.59 12.52 -21.31
C ALA A 31 -6.33 12.46 -20.41
N LEU A 32 -5.20 11.97 -20.93
CA LEU A 32 -3.91 11.95 -20.21
C LEU A 32 -3.18 13.29 -20.22
N THR A 33 -3.47 14.20 -21.16
CA THR A 33 -2.63 15.39 -21.38
C THR A 33 -3.37 16.73 -21.35
N GLU A 34 -4.71 16.74 -21.48
CA GLU A 34 -5.51 17.96 -21.37
C GLU A 34 -5.90 18.18 -19.90
N PRO A 35 -5.45 19.28 -19.22
CA PRO A 35 -5.69 19.50 -17.80
C PRO A 35 -7.17 19.45 -17.37
N ALA A 36 -8.07 19.96 -18.22
CA ALA A 36 -9.52 19.92 -17.97
C ALA A 36 -10.09 18.49 -17.93
N LEU A 37 -9.52 17.56 -18.72
CA LEU A 37 -9.90 16.16 -18.70
C LEU A 37 -9.19 15.41 -17.55
N MET A 38 -7.91 15.72 -17.32
CA MET A 38 -7.15 15.15 -16.18
C MET A 38 -7.86 15.41 -14.84
N ALA A 39 -8.37 16.60 -14.61
CA ALA A 39 -9.08 16.98 -13.39
C ALA A 39 -10.30 16.09 -13.06
N ARG A 40 -10.78 15.27 -13.99
CA ARG A 40 -11.95 14.40 -13.82
C ARG A 40 -11.60 12.98 -13.33
N TRP A 41 -10.33 12.59 -13.38
CA TRP A 41 -9.90 11.23 -13.04
C TRP A 41 -8.57 11.18 -12.26
N PHE A 42 -7.68 12.17 -12.46
CA PHE A 42 -6.38 12.21 -11.79
C PHE A 42 -6.55 12.71 -10.34
N PRO A 43 -5.74 12.24 -9.36
CA PRO A 43 -5.97 12.53 -7.95
C PRO A 43 -5.56 13.96 -7.52
N ALA A 44 -5.03 14.77 -8.44
CA ALA A 44 -4.63 16.17 -8.21
C ALA A 44 -5.06 17.06 -9.36
N GLU A 45 -5.21 18.34 -9.11
CA GLU A 45 -5.24 19.34 -10.19
C GLU A 45 -3.84 19.50 -10.78
N VAL A 46 -3.73 19.41 -12.11
CA VAL A 46 -2.45 19.42 -12.80
C VAL A 46 -2.31 20.65 -13.67
N ARG A 47 -1.21 21.38 -13.49
CA ARG A 47 -0.73 22.39 -14.46
C ARG A 47 0.41 21.77 -15.25
N LEU A 48 0.26 21.69 -16.56
CA LEU A 48 1.16 20.95 -17.44
C LEU A 48 1.77 21.85 -18.53
N GLU A 49 3.09 21.91 -18.59
CA GLU A 49 3.80 22.36 -19.79
C GLU A 49 4.07 21.14 -20.68
N ALA A 50 3.27 20.92 -21.72
CA ALA A 50 3.29 19.74 -22.56
C ALA A 50 4.51 19.71 -23.52
N ARG A 51 5.72 19.59 -22.98
CA ARG A 51 6.99 19.41 -23.71
C ARG A 51 7.99 18.66 -22.83
N VAL A 52 8.92 17.93 -23.39
CA VAL A 52 10.02 17.30 -22.65
C VAL A 52 10.81 18.39 -21.90
N GLY A 53 11.08 18.15 -20.61
CA GLY A 53 11.64 19.14 -19.69
C GLY A 53 10.63 20.17 -19.18
N GLY A 54 9.36 20.10 -19.61
CA GLY A 54 8.29 20.98 -19.14
C GLY A 54 7.92 20.67 -17.68
N ARG A 55 7.50 21.72 -16.96
CA ARG A 55 7.10 21.64 -15.57
C ARG A 55 5.69 21.07 -15.43
N MET A 56 5.50 20.30 -14.37
CA MET A 56 4.19 19.86 -13.88
C MET A 56 4.02 20.29 -12.43
N ASP A 57 2.91 20.94 -12.09
CA ASP A 57 2.52 21.23 -10.71
C ASP A 57 1.30 20.38 -10.36
N PHE A 58 1.35 19.72 -9.22
CA PHE A 58 0.26 18.90 -8.68
C PHE A 58 -0.28 19.60 -7.44
N VAL A 59 -1.52 20.07 -7.52
CA VAL A 59 -2.21 20.85 -6.47
C VAL A 59 -3.33 20.00 -5.88
N PHE A 60 -3.47 20.00 -4.55
CA PHE A 60 -4.46 19.23 -3.82
C PHE A 60 -5.44 20.15 -3.07
N PRO A 61 -6.42 20.78 -3.74
CA PRO A 61 -7.32 21.74 -3.13
C PRO A 61 -8.11 21.13 -1.97
N GLY A 62 -8.08 21.78 -0.80
CA GLY A 62 -8.83 21.35 0.38
C GLY A 62 -8.32 20.10 1.08
N GLN A 63 -7.17 19.58 0.71
CA GLN A 63 -6.50 18.48 1.37
C GLN A 63 -5.27 18.99 2.15
N ASP A 64 -5.00 18.38 3.31
CA ASP A 64 -3.78 18.64 4.09
C ASP A 64 -2.60 17.84 3.53
N VAL A 65 -2.35 18.03 2.23
CA VAL A 65 -1.25 17.39 1.49
C VAL A 65 -0.48 18.51 0.77
N PRO A 66 0.85 18.57 0.91
CA PRO A 66 1.66 19.58 0.24
C PRO A 66 1.57 19.44 -1.29
N ASP A 67 1.47 20.59 -1.97
CA ASP A 67 1.63 20.64 -3.42
C ASP A 67 3.00 20.10 -3.82
N THR A 68 3.03 19.33 -4.88
CA THR A 68 4.25 18.70 -5.39
C THR A 68 4.52 19.11 -6.83
N GLN A 69 5.76 18.94 -7.25
CA GLN A 69 6.22 19.28 -8.59
C GLN A 69 6.81 18.08 -9.30
N GLY A 70 6.75 18.12 -10.61
CA GLY A 70 7.37 17.16 -11.49
C GLY A 70 7.85 17.78 -12.78
N THR A 71 8.42 16.93 -13.63
CA THR A 71 8.95 17.31 -14.94
C THR A 71 8.55 16.26 -15.95
N VAL A 72 8.12 16.67 -17.12
CA VAL A 72 7.86 15.77 -18.25
C VAL A 72 9.20 15.18 -18.73
N THR A 73 9.34 13.88 -18.66
CA THR A 73 10.57 13.15 -19.05
C THR A 73 10.51 12.54 -20.43
N GLU A 74 9.30 12.19 -20.92
CA GLU A 74 9.08 11.66 -22.25
C GLU A 74 7.72 12.12 -22.78
N LEU A 75 7.64 12.50 -24.05
CA LEU A 75 6.40 12.93 -24.70
C LEU A 75 6.44 12.54 -26.19
N ASP A 76 5.69 11.50 -26.53
CA ASP A 76 5.57 10.97 -27.89
C ASP A 76 4.08 10.72 -28.21
N PRO A 77 3.35 11.76 -28.67
CA PRO A 77 1.92 11.64 -28.94
C PRO A 77 1.59 10.67 -30.10
N PRO A 78 0.55 9.86 -30.01
CA PRO A 78 -0.30 9.61 -28.85
C PRO A 78 0.16 8.37 -28.04
N ARG A 79 1.46 8.01 -28.07
CA ARG A 79 1.97 6.72 -27.62
C ARG A 79 2.55 6.71 -26.22
N VAL A 80 3.30 7.75 -25.85
CA VAL A 80 4.03 7.77 -24.57
C VAL A 80 3.98 9.13 -23.89
N PHE A 81 3.60 9.13 -22.63
CA PHE A 81 3.68 10.29 -21.74
C PHE A 81 4.31 9.86 -20.42
N ALA A 82 5.48 10.44 -20.09
CA ALA A 82 6.15 10.14 -18.84
C ALA A 82 6.58 11.42 -18.12
N PHE A 83 6.51 11.37 -16.78
CA PHE A 83 6.86 12.49 -15.93
C PHE A 83 7.32 12.01 -14.55
N THR A 84 8.00 12.87 -13.81
CA THR A 84 8.26 12.69 -12.39
C THR A 84 7.13 13.28 -11.55
N TRP A 85 6.87 12.66 -10.40
CA TRP A 85 5.99 13.20 -9.36
C TRP A 85 6.74 13.12 -8.03
N GLY A 86 7.33 14.25 -7.61
CA GLY A 86 8.28 14.25 -6.53
C GLY A 86 9.47 13.34 -6.83
N ALA A 87 9.69 12.32 -5.97
CA ALA A 87 10.75 11.33 -6.16
C ALA A 87 10.36 10.14 -7.05
N ASP A 88 9.09 10.04 -7.42
CA ASP A 88 8.56 8.93 -8.20
C ASP A 88 8.53 9.24 -9.70
N GLN A 89 8.40 8.21 -10.51
CA GLN A 89 8.29 8.32 -11.94
C GLN A 89 7.06 7.57 -12.43
N LEU A 90 6.27 8.23 -13.27
CA LEU A 90 5.11 7.66 -13.94
C LEU A 90 5.33 7.65 -15.44
N ARG A 91 4.99 6.53 -16.09
CA ARG A 91 5.07 6.35 -17.52
C ARG A 91 3.81 5.68 -18.05
N TRP A 92 3.11 6.40 -18.90
CA TRP A 92 1.89 5.98 -19.59
C TRP A 92 2.22 5.59 -21.02
N GLU A 93 1.75 4.42 -21.45
CA GLU A 93 1.93 3.91 -22.80
C GLU A 93 0.57 3.52 -23.39
N LEU A 94 0.35 3.93 -24.62
CA LEU A 94 -0.84 3.58 -25.40
C LEU A 94 -0.41 2.79 -26.63
N ARG A 95 -1.01 1.63 -26.81
CA ARG A 95 -0.86 0.81 -28.03
C ARG A 95 -2.23 0.56 -28.65
N PRO A 96 -2.42 0.78 -29.95
CA PRO A 96 -3.64 0.36 -30.64
C PRO A 96 -3.90 -1.14 -30.44
N GLU A 97 -5.15 -1.50 -30.14
CA GLU A 97 -5.57 -2.90 -29.97
C GLU A 97 -7.03 -3.07 -30.44
N GLY A 98 -7.21 -3.63 -31.67
CA GLY A 98 -8.52 -3.70 -32.30
C GLY A 98 -9.13 -2.32 -32.50
N ASP A 99 -10.37 -2.13 -32.03
CA ASP A 99 -11.10 -0.86 -32.13
C ASP A 99 -10.79 0.09 -30.95
N GLY A 100 -9.88 -0.31 -30.06
CA GLY A 100 -9.48 0.45 -28.88
C GLY A 100 -7.98 0.53 -28.70
N CYS A 101 -7.55 0.62 -27.46
CA CYS A 101 -6.13 0.60 -27.09
C CYS A 101 -5.85 -0.16 -25.80
N ALA A 102 -4.62 -0.65 -25.68
CA ALA A 102 -4.04 -1.08 -24.42
C ALA A 102 -3.33 0.10 -23.77
N LEU A 103 -3.81 0.51 -22.59
CA LEU A 103 -3.17 1.48 -21.72
C LEU A 103 -2.29 0.74 -20.73
N THR A 104 -1.02 1.11 -20.63
CA THR A 104 -0.11 0.66 -19.59
C THR A 104 0.35 1.84 -18.76
N LEU A 105 0.18 1.76 -17.43
CA LEU A 105 0.84 2.63 -16.47
C LEU A 105 2.00 1.87 -15.81
N THR A 106 3.18 2.47 -15.80
CA THR A 106 4.31 2.04 -14.97
C THR A 106 4.62 3.14 -13.97
N HIS A 107 4.46 2.85 -12.68
CA HIS A 107 4.82 3.73 -11.57
C HIS A 107 6.07 3.18 -10.88
N THR A 108 7.15 3.95 -10.86
CA THR A 108 8.44 3.56 -10.25
C THR A 108 8.68 4.40 -9.00
N PHE A 109 8.84 3.74 -7.84
CA PHE A 109 8.91 4.36 -6.52
C PHE A 109 9.87 3.60 -5.59
N ARG A 110 10.14 4.15 -4.38
CA ARG A 110 11.06 3.52 -3.40
C ARG A 110 10.34 2.67 -2.36
N ASP A 111 9.16 3.08 -1.94
CA ASP A 111 8.42 2.43 -0.85
C ASP A 111 7.70 1.15 -1.31
N ARG A 112 8.42 0.02 -1.34
CA ARG A 112 7.85 -1.28 -1.77
C ARG A 112 6.58 -1.65 -0.99
N PHE A 113 6.55 -1.42 0.32
CA PHE A 113 5.42 -1.79 1.16
C PHE A 113 4.20 -0.87 0.97
N GLY A 114 4.39 0.32 0.38
CA GLY A 114 3.32 1.20 -0.08
C GLY A 114 2.69 0.79 -1.41
N ALA A 115 3.22 -0.23 -2.09
CA ALA A 115 2.78 -0.63 -3.43
C ALA A 115 1.28 -0.97 -3.52
N ALA A 116 0.69 -1.57 -2.48
CA ALA A 116 -0.74 -1.87 -2.45
C ALA A 116 -1.60 -0.60 -2.42
N SER A 117 -1.16 0.45 -1.69
CA SER A 117 -1.82 1.75 -1.67
C SER A 117 -1.74 2.44 -3.04
N PHE A 118 -0.57 2.42 -3.68
CA PHE A 118 -0.42 2.94 -5.04
C PHE A 118 -1.28 2.17 -6.05
N ALA A 119 -1.28 0.82 -5.97
CA ALA A 119 -2.04 0.00 -6.88
C ALA A 119 -3.55 0.23 -6.77
N SER A 120 -4.10 0.29 -5.55
CA SER A 120 -5.52 0.56 -5.33
C SER A 120 -5.91 1.99 -5.76
N GLY A 121 -5.07 2.99 -5.51
CA GLY A 121 -5.27 4.35 -5.99
C GLY A 121 -5.28 4.43 -7.52
N TRP A 122 -4.28 3.86 -8.18
CA TRP A 122 -4.21 3.84 -9.65
C TRP A 122 -5.31 3.00 -10.29
N HIS A 123 -5.70 1.88 -9.68
CA HIS A 123 -6.85 1.11 -10.15
C HIS A 123 -8.10 2.00 -10.24
N THR A 124 -8.40 2.75 -9.18
CA THR A 124 -9.54 3.67 -9.16
C THR A 124 -9.40 4.79 -10.19
N CYS A 125 -8.23 5.41 -10.29
CA CYS A 125 -7.97 6.48 -11.25
C CYS A 125 -8.09 6.01 -12.71
N VAL A 126 -7.52 4.85 -13.04
CA VAL A 126 -7.57 4.30 -14.40
C VAL A 126 -8.99 3.83 -14.76
N SER A 127 -9.75 3.31 -13.78
CA SER A 127 -11.18 2.99 -13.99
C SER A 127 -12.00 4.25 -14.26
N ALA A 128 -11.75 5.35 -13.54
CA ALA A 128 -12.39 6.64 -13.80
C ALA A 128 -12.00 7.23 -15.17
N LEU A 129 -10.74 7.09 -15.58
CA LEU A 129 -10.27 7.46 -16.92
C LEU A 129 -11.01 6.68 -17.99
N ALA A 130 -11.12 5.36 -17.87
CA ALA A 130 -11.82 4.51 -18.84
C ALA A 130 -13.30 4.93 -18.94
N THR A 131 -14.00 5.08 -17.82
CA THR A 131 -15.38 5.58 -17.77
C THR A 131 -15.53 6.94 -18.47
N LEU A 132 -14.59 7.86 -18.22
CA LEU A 132 -14.60 9.19 -18.84
C LEU A 132 -14.52 9.13 -20.36
N VAL A 133 -13.58 8.33 -20.91
CA VAL A 133 -13.35 8.30 -22.37
C VAL A 133 -14.37 7.42 -23.09
N GLU A 134 -14.89 6.39 -22.46
CA GLU A 134 -15.89 5.51 -23.01
C GLU A 134 -17.30 6.11 -22.98
N GLY A 135 -17.50 7.19 -22.21
CA GLY A 135 -18.78 7.91 -22.11
C GLY A 135 -19.86 7.08 -21.40
N VAL A 136 -19.45 6.15 -20.53
CA VAL A 136 -20.37 5.34 -19.71
C VAL A 136 -20.81 6.20 -18.53
N GLU A 137 -22.12 6.53 -18.45
CA GLU A 137 -22.67 7.16 -17.24
C GLU A 137 -22.59 6.16 -16.07
N PRO A 138 -22.16 6.62 -14.88
CA PRO A 138 -22.16 5.78 -13.68
C PRO A 138 -23.59 5.30 -13.39
N GLY A 139 -23.90 4.03 -13.67
CA GLY A 139 -25.22 3.44 -13.42
C GLY A 139 -25.96 2.86 -14.64
N GLY A 140 -25.35 2.82 -15.84
CA GLY A 140 -25.86 2.07 -16.99
C GLY A 140 -25.81 0.55 -16.78
N PRO A 141 -26.69 -0.26 -17.45
CA PRO A 141 -26.70 -1.70 -17.28
C PRO A 141 -25.35 -2.29 -17.68
N ALA A 142 -24.76 -3.08 -16.76
CA ALA A 142 -23.51 -3.77 -16.94
C ALA A 142 -23.53 -4.66 -18.19
N GLY A 143 -22.90 -4.20 -19.27
CA GLY A 143 -22.54 -5.06 -20.41
C GLY A 143 -21.25 -5.78 -20.07
N THR A 144 -21.33 -7.10 -19.95
CA THR A 144 -20.25 -8.12 -20.00
C THR A 144 -18.82 -7.67 -19.64
N ALA A 145 -18.64 -6.92 -18.56
CA ALA A 145 -17.35 -6.66 -17.98
C ALA A 145 -17.00 -7.81 -17.01
N ASP A 146 -15.76 -8.24 -17.03
CA ASP A 146 -15.18 -9.19 -16.09
C ASP A 146 -15.54 -8.77 -14.63
N PRO A 147 -15.95 -9.66 -13.72
CA PRO A 147 -16.40 -9.29 -12.35
C PRO A 147 -15.36 -8.53 -11.49
N GLY A 148 -14.19 -8.23 -12.05
CA GLY A 148 -13.16 -7.38 -11.44
C GLY A 148 -13.16 -5.91 -11.89
N ASP A 149 -13.95 -5.52 -12.88
CA ASP A 149 -13.78 -4.24 -13.63
C ASP A 149 -14.94 -3.23 -13.50
N THR A 150 -15.96 -3.53 -12.71
CA THR A 150 -17.11 -2.63 -12.54
C THR A 150 -17.06 -1.95 -11.17
N ALA A 151 -16.38 -0.81 -11.08
CA ALA A 151 -16.59 0.07 -9.96
C ALA A 151 -16.76 1.52 -10.45
N GLY A 152 -17.95 2.07 -10.22
CA GLY A 152 -18.10 3.49 -9.95
C GLY A 152 -17.12 3.91 -8.84
N PRO A 153 -17.04 5.20 -8.43
CA PRO A 153 -16.07 5.61 -7.42
C PRO A 153 -16.16 4.69 -6.21
N ALA A 154 -15.12 3.86 -6.02
CA ALA A 154 -15.07 2.86 -4.97
C ALA A 154 -15.23 3.54 -3.61
N GLY A 155 -16.16 3.06 -2.80
CA GLY A 155 -16.32 3.55 -1.43
C GLY A 155 -15.08 3.23 -0.58
N PRO A 156 -14.91 3.86 0.59
CA PRO A 156 -13.77 3.59 1.47
C PRO A 156 -13.60 2.10 1.85
N ALA A 157 -14.69 1.35 1.95
CA ALA A 157 -14.65 -0.09 2.23
C ALA A 157 -14.11 -0.87 1.02
N ASP A 158 -14.59 -0.55 -0.18
CA ASP A 158 -14.14 -1.20 -1.43
C ASP A 158 -12.65 -0.93 -1.67
N MET A 159 -12.17 0.29 -1.37
CA MET A 159 -10.75 0.65 -1.45
C MET A 159 -9.90 -0.14 -0.46
N ALA A 160 -10.40 -0.37 0.76
CA ALA A 160 -9.69 -1.15 1.77
C ALA A 160 -9.60 -2.64 1.36
N GLU A 161 -10.66 -3.22 0.83
CA GLU A 161 -10.66 -4.59 0.30
C GLU A 161 -9.75 -4.72 -0.92
N LEU A 162 -9.77 -3.73 -1.81
CA LEU A 162 -8.88 -3.69 -2.98
C LEU A 162 -7.41 -3.62 -2.56
N HIS A 163 -7.08 -2.79 -1.55
CA HIS A 163 -5.74 -2.72 -0.97
C HIS A 163 -5.28 -4.10 -0.45
N GLU A 164 -6.13 -4.81 0.30
CA GLU A 164 -5.78 -6.13 0.83
C GLU A 164 -5.56 -7.17 -0.27
N ARG A 165 -6.35 -7.12 -1.34
CA ARG A 165 -6.12 -7.98 -2.53
C ARG A 165 -4.75 -7.72 -3.16
N TYR A 166 -4.32 -6.46 -3.24
CA TYR A 166 -2.97 -6.13 -3.75
C TYR A 166 -1.86 -6.51 -2.77
N VAL A 167 -2.08 -6.41 -1.45
CA VAL A 167 -1.13 -6.93 -0.45
C VAL A 167 -0.87 -8.42 -0.67
N GLU A 168 -1.92 -9.21 -0.88
CA GLU A 168 -1.82 -10.64 -1.17
C GLU A 168 -1.17 -10.91 -2.53
N ALA A 169 -1.65 -10.26 -3.59
CA ALA A 169 -1.17 -10.46 -4.96
C ALA A 169 0.32 -10.13 -5.13
N PHE A 170 0.83 -9.18 -4.37
CA PHE A 170 2.23 -8.73 -4.44
C PHE A 170 3.14 -9.35 -3.37
N GLY A 171 2.61 -10.23 -2.50
CA GLY A 171 3.38 -10.86 -1.43
C GLY A 171 3.93 -9.87 -0.40
N LEU A 172 3.16 -8.81 -0.06
CA LEU A 172 3.61 -7.75 0.85
C LEU A 172 3.31 -8.04 2.33
N ALA A 173 2.77 -9.20 2.65
CA ALA A 173 2.49 -9.63 4.02
C ALA A 173 3.50 -10.68 4.54
N GLU A 174 4.53 -10.97 3.75
CA GLU A 174 5.50 -12.00 4.08
C GLU A 174 6.52 -11.49 5.10
N GLY A 175 6.78 -12.31 6.15
CA GLY A 175 7.88 -12.09 7.05
C GLY A 175 9.19 -12.59 6.47
N VAL A 176 10.26 -11.92 6.81
CA VAL A 176 11.63 -12.33 6.45
C VAL A 176 12.42 -12.70 7.69
N VAL A 177 13.32 -13.67 7.54
CA VAL A 177 14.28 -14.05 8.57
C VAL A 177 15.67 -13.72 8.06
N GLU A 178 16.43 -13.01 8.88
CA GLU A 178 17.80 -12.60 8.61
C GLU A 178 18.74 -13.18 9.68
N ALA A 179 19.95 -13.54 9.30
CA ALA A 179 21.01 -13.82 10.26
C ALA A 179 21.39 -12.51 10.99
N ALA A 180 21.57 -12.59 12.29
CA ALA A 180 22.10 -11.51 13.12
C ALA A 180 23.38 -11.97 13.81
N GLU A 181 24.18 -11.03 14.31
CA GLU A 181 25.48 -11.32 14.95
C GLU A 181 25.33 -12.33 16.10
N ASP A 182 24.28 -12.19 16.91
CA ASP A 182 23.99 -13.02 18.09
C ASP A 182 22.82 -13.98 17.88
N GLY A 183 22.51 -14.35 16.62
CA GLY A 183 21.41 -15.27 16.35
C GLY A 183 20.61 -14.94 15.09
N TRP A 184 19.31 -14.72 15.27
CA TRP A 184 18.41 -14.42 14.17
C TRP A 184 17.53 -13.20 14.45
N ARG A 185 17.10 -12.56 13.36
CA ARG A 185 16.08 -11.51 13.36
C ARG A 185 14.97 -11.89 12.42
N LEU A 186 13.75 -11.87 12.90
CA LEU A 186 12.52 -11.97 12.14
C LEU A 186 11.96 -10.56 11.96
N ARG A 187 11.48 -10.22 10.75
CA ARG A 187 10.89 -8.92 10.46
C ARG A 187 9.64 -9.10 9.59
N PHE A 188 8.56 -8.48 10.01
CA PHE A 188 7.41 -8.17 9.18
C PHE A 188 7.33 -6.67 8.96
N GLU A 189 7.00 -6.28 7.74
CA GLU A 189 6.62 -4.91 7.44
C GLU A 189 5.39 -4.95 6.54
N ARG A 190 4.36 -4.17 6.89
CA ARG A 190 3.10 -4.18 6.17
C ARG A 190 2.39 -2.84 6.27
N GLN A 191 1.84 -2.40 5.15
CA GLN A 191 0.86 -1.32 5.12
C GLN A 191 -0.49 -1.84 5.62
N LEU A 192 -1.19 -1.03 6.43
CA LEU A 192 -2.54 -1.27 6.94
C LEU A 192 -3.48 -0.17 6.44
N VAL A 193 -4.78 -0.45 6.42
CA VAL A 193 -5.81 0.42 5.84
C VAL A 193 -6.40 1.43 6.83
N ARG A 194 -5.89 1.51 8.06
CA ARG A 194 -6.36 2.42 9.11
C ARG A 194 -5.22 3.24 9.68
N PRO A 195 -5.49 4.46 10.21
CA PRO A 195 -4.50 5.29 10.88
C PRO A 195 -3.87 4.60 12.10
N VAL A 196 -2.72 5.12 12.53
CA VAL A 196 -1.92 4.59 13.64
C VAL A 196 -2.76 4.43 14.92
N GLU A 197 -3.59 5.41 15.24
CA GLU A 197 -4.44 5.43 16.44
C GLU A 197 -5.46 4.29 16.43
N THR A 198 -6.11 4.06 15.29
CA THR A 198 -7.08 2.98 15.13
C THR A 198 -6.41 1.61 15.22
N VAL A 199 -5.23 1.46 14.62
CA VAL A 199 -4.44 0.22 14.72
C VAL A 199 -4.00 -0.04 16.17
N TRP A 200 -3.52 0.99 16.86
CA TRP A 200 -3.13 0.90 18.26
C TRP A 200 -4.30 0.47 19.16
N GLN A 201 -5.46 1.09 19.00
CA GLN A 201 -6.69 0.70 19.71
C GLN A 201 -7.09 -0.75 19.42
N ALA A 202 -6.97 -1.20 18.17
CA ALA A 202 -7.26 -2.59 17.82
C ALA A 202 -6.31 -3.60 18.48
N LEU A 203 -5.04 -3.20 18.74
CA LEU A 203 -4.00 -4.01 19.39
C LEU A 203 -4.12 -3.98 20.91
N THR A 204 -4.46 -2.85 21.52
CA THR A 204 -4.61 -2.73 22.98
C THR A 204 -5.92 -3.33 23.51
N GLY A 205 -6.92 -3.49 22.64
CA GLY A 205 -8.24 -4.03 23.00
C GLY A 205 -9.29 -2.96 23.31
N PRO A 206 -10.52 -3.37 23.70
CA PRO A 206 -11.58 -2.43 23.97
C PRO A 206 -11.23 -1.50 25.15
N SER A 207 -11.74 -0.28 25.08
CA SER A 207 -11.59 0.76 26.09
C SER A 207 -11.93 0.22 27.50
N GLY A 208 -10.96 0.25 28.40
CA GLY A 208 -11.12 -0.23 29.79
C GLY A 208 -10.09 -1.24 30.27
N THR A 209 -9.27 -1.81 29.37
CA THR A 209 -8.13 -2.68 29.79
C THR A 209 -6.91 -1.87 30.22
N GLY A 210 -6.95 -0.53 30.11
CA GLY A 210 -5.87 0.38 30.44
C GLY A 210 -4.80 0.47 29.33
N GLU A 211 -4.13 1.62 29.27
CA GLU A 211 -2.93 1.78 28.44
C GLU A 211 -1.83 0.83 28.92
N PRO A 212 -1.09 0.17 28.01
CA PRO A 212 0.04 -0.66 28.43
C PRO A 212 1.10 0.18 29.14
N VAL A 213 1.67 -0.36 30.20
CA VAL A 213 2.71 0.31 31.02
C VAL A 213 3.94 -0.59 31.14
N VAL A 214 5.12 0.00 31.27
CA VAL A 214 6.36 -0.73 31.50
C VAL A 214 6.25 -1.58 32.77
N GLY A 215 6.66 -2.83 32.68
CA GLY A 215 6.54 -3.83 33.75
C GLY A 215 5.17 -4.52 33.81
N GLY A 216 4.16 -4.00 33.11
CA GLY A 216 2.82 -4.58 33.06
C GLY A 216 2.69 -5.74 32.06
N PRO A 217 1.52 -6.38 31.99
CA PRO A 217 1.27 -7.46 31.06
C PRO A 217 1.17 -6.93 29.62
N VAL A 218 1.66 -7.71 28.66
CA VAL A 218 1.54 -7.40 27.23
C VAL A 218 0.08 -7.58 26.79
N PRO A 219 -0.56 -6.57 26.17
CA PRO A 219 -1.92 -6.71 25.66
C PRO A 219 -2.03 -7.81 24.61
N ILE A 220 -3.21 -8.45 24.52
CA ILE A 220 -3.42 -9.63 23.70
C ILE A 220 -3.15 -9.40 22.20
N GLY A 221 -3.38 -8.20 21.69
CA GLY A 221 -3.11 -7.85 20.30
C GLY A 221 -1.64 -7.75 19.93
N PHE A 222 -0.73 -7.68 20.90
CA PHE A 222 0.72 -7.62 20.68
C PHE A 222 1.45 -8.95 20.89
N ARG A 223 0.74 -10.03 21.16
CA ARG A 223 1.33 -11.34 21.47
C ARG A 223 0.66 -12.48 20.72
N THR A 224 1.33 -13.63 20.67
CA THR A 224 0.80 -14.90 20.17
C THR A 224 1.21 -16.03 21.11
N ASP A 225 0.47 -17.13 21.11
CA ASP A 225 0.76 -18.30 21.96
C ASP A 225 2.11 -18.94 21.63
N ALA A 226 2.60 -18.82 20.39
CA ALA A 226 3.90 -19.34 19.98
C ALA A 226 5.09 -18.50 20.49
N VAL A 227 4.83 -17.29 21.02
CA VAL A 227 5.87 -16.37 21.52
C VAL A 227 5.48 -15.92 22.93
N PRO A 228 5.78 -16.73 23.97
CA PRO A 228 5.42 -16.41 25.36
C PRO A 228 5.99 -15.05 25.78
N PRO A 229 5.17 -14.09 26.18
CA PRO A 229 5.65 -12.76 26.54
C PRO A 229 6.15 -12.70 27.98
N GLY A 230 7.23 -11.96 28.22
CA GLY A 230 7.55 -11.35 29.49
C GLY A 230 6.73 -10.06 29.69
N PRO A 231 7.04 -9.26 30.72
CA PRO A 231 6.40 -7.96 30.91
C PRO A 231 6.78 -6.98 29.81
N VAL A 232 5.95 -5.93 29.64
CA VAL A 232 6.27 -4.81 28.75
C VAL A 232 7.59 -4.19 29.16
N ALA A 233 8.53 -4.13 28.23
CA ALA A 233 9.87 -3.59 28.46
C ALA A 233 9.95 -2.10 28.13
N ASP A 234 9.23 -1.68 27.07
CA ASP A 234 9.17 -0.28 26.64
C ASP A 234 7.86 -0.02 25.89
N VAL A 235 7.30 1.19 26.05
CA VAL A 235 6.06 1.60 25.39
C VAL A 235 6.02 3.09 25.14
N ALA A 236 5.64 3.47 23.92
CA ALA A 236 5.42 4.84 23.48
C ALA A 236 4.11 4.90 22.64
N PRO A 237 2.93 5.03 23.28
CA PRO A 237 1.67 5.08 22.57
C PRO A 237 1.55 6.30 21.65
N PRO A 238 0.88 6.18 20.50
CA PRO A 238 0.31 4.96 19.93
C PRO A 238 1.30 4.26 18.95
N ARG A 239 2.61 4.46 19.09
CA ARG A 239 3.58 4.14 18.04
C ARG A 239 4.48 2.95 18.33
N GLU A 240 4.73 2.62 19.59
CA GLU A 240 5.71 1.57 19.90
C GLU A 240 5.34 0.79 21.17
N LEU A 241 5.56 -0.54 21.12
CA LEU A 241 5.56 -1.43 22.26
C LEU A 241 6.61 -2.52 22.06
N SER A 242 7.39 -2.81 23.12
CA SER A 242 8.33 -3.91 23.11
C SER A 242 8.28 -4.74 24.40
N TYR A 243 8.67 -6.00 24.30
CA TYR A 243 8.79 -6.92 25.43
C TYR A 243 9.83 -8.00 25.11
N ASP A 244 10.42 -8.61 26.16
CA ASP A 244 11.23 -9.80 25.99
C ASP A 244 10.32 -11.02 25.85
N TRP A 245 10.58 -11.88 24.86
CA TRP A 245 9.91 -13.16 24.81
C TRP A 245 10.69 -14.21 25.62
N LEU A 246 9.96 -15.20 26.14
CA LEU A 246 10.48 -16.15 27.11
C LEU A 246 10.64 -17.55 26.48
N ARG A 247 11.76 -18.20 26.78
CA ARG A 247 12.04 -19.59 26.51
C ARG A 247 12.32 -20.31 27.82
N GLY A 248 11.50 -21.28 28.20
CA GLY A 248 11.62 -21.95 29.48
C GLY A 248 11.49 -21.01 30.69
N GLY A 249 10.79 -19.88 30.56
CA GLY A 249 10.63 -18.88 31.61
C GLY A 249 11.75 -17.82 31.70
N HIS A 250 12.75 -17.88 30.82
CA HIS A 250 13.87 -16.94 30.77
C HIS A 250 13.83 -16.09 29.49
N PRO A 251 14.26 -14.81 29.55
CA PRO A 251 14.37 -13.97 28.37
C PRO A 251 15.25 -14.61 27.28
N ALA A 252 14.74 -14.71 26.05
CA ALA A 252 15.43 -15.31 24.91
C ALA A 252 15.63 -14.34 23.74
N GLY A 253 15.07 -13.15 23.82
CA GLY A 253 15.18 -12.10 22.82
C GLY A 253 14.07 -11.09 22.96
N ARG A 254 13.97 -10.17 22.01
CA ARG A 254 13.06 -9.02 22.06
C ARG A 254 12.05 -9.08 20.93
N VAL A 255 10.78 -8.84 21.26
CA VAL A 255 9.73 -8.47 20.30
C VAL A 255 9.51 -6.97 20.35
N ARG A 256 9.46 -6.32 19.19
CA ARG A 256 9.17 -4.89 19.06
C ARG A 256 8.12 -4.67 17.98
N TRP A 257 7.08 -3.97 18.34
CA TRP A 257 6.05 -3.44 17.44
C TRP A 257 6.25 -1.96 17.25
N ARG A 258 6.24 -1.51 16.01
CA ARG A 258 6.30 -0.10 15.66
C ARG A 258 5.24 0.23 14.62
N LEU A 259 4.50 1.29 14.87
CA LEU A 259 3.52 1.87 13.97
C LEU A 259 4.01 3.25 13.54
N THR A 260 4.04 3.49 12.24
CA THR A 260 4.36 4.79 11.66
C THR A 260 3.28 5.16 10.66
N ASP A 261 3.24 6.42 10.24
CA ASP A 261 2.43 6.81 9.12
C ASP A 261 2.95 6.09 7.88
N GLY A 262 2.03 5.53 7.11
CA GLY A 262 2.35 4.79 5.90
C GLY A 262 2.01 5.58 4.64
N THR A 263 2.05 4.90 3.50
CA THR A 263 1.64 5.48 2.23
C THR A 263 0.12 5.64 2.18
N GLY A 264 -0.35 6.83 1.84
CA GLY A 264 -1.77 7.20 1.93
C GLY A 264 -2.21 7.45 3.39
N HIS A 265 -3.42 7.04 3.74
CA HIS A 265 -4.02 7.33 5.05
C HIS A 265 -3.89 6.21 6.09
N GLY A 266 -3.15 5.15 5.78
CA GLY A 266 -3.01 3.98 6.63
C GLY A 266 -1.69 3.95 7.41
N ALA A 267 -1.64 3.12 8.45
CA ALA A 267 -0.42 2.90 9.23
C ALA A 267 0.53 1.91 8.55
N ARG A 268 1.83 2.11 8.75
CA ARG A 268 2.86 1.11 8.48
C ARG A 268 3.16 0.35 9.78
N LEU A 269 2.88 -0.95 9.78
CA LEU A 269 3.23 -1.85 10.86
C LEU A 269 4.61 -2.46 10.58
N ILE A 270 5.51 -2.37 11.56
CA ILE A 270 6.80 -3.05 11.55
C ILE A 270 6.88 -3.86 12.84
N LEU A 271 6.96 -5.19 12.70
CA LEU A 271 7.23 -6.11 13.79
C LEU A 271 8.62 -6.68 13.60
N THR A 272 9.43 -6.66 14.66
CA THR A 272 10.71 -7.36 14.71
C THR A 272 10.75 -8.28 15.91
N GLN A 273 11.35 -9.46 15.76
CA GLN A 273 11.67 -10.37 16.84
C GLN A 273 13.11 -10.85 16.67
N THR A 274 13.88 -10.84 17.75
CA THR A 274 15.23 -11.42 17.77
C THR A 274 15.24 -12.65 18.65
N GLY A 275 16.18 -13.56 18.41
CA GLY A 275 16.39 -14.73 19.26
C GLY A 275 17.75 -15.37 19.02
N PRO A 276 18.20 -16.23 19.96
CA PRO A 276 19.52 -16.85 19.89
C PRO A 276 19.56 -17.94 18.81
N PRO A 277 20.77 -18.33 18.34
CA PRO A 277 20.93 -19.26 17.23
C PRO A 277 20.31 -20.64 17.48
N GLU A 278 20.30 -21.11 18.72
CA GLU A 278 19.73 -22.41 19.13
C GLU A 278 18.20 -22.44 19.19
N ALA A 279 17.52 -21.30 19.02
CA ALA A 279 16.05 -21.19 19.03
C ALA A 279 15.46 -21.20 17.60
N GLY A 280 15.92 -22.10 16.74
CA GLY A 280 15.47 -22.20 15.35
C GLY A 280 14.03 -22.69 15.20
N GLU A 281 13.60 -23.64 16.01
CA GLU A 281 12.22 -24.15 16.01
C GLU A 281 11.24 -23.08 16.48
N GLU A 282 11.58 -22.34 17.53
CA GLU A 282 10.78 -21.22 18.04
C GLU A 282 10.70 -20.08 17.02
N ARG A 283 11.79 -19.82 16.27
CA ARG A 283 11.80 -18.86 15.16
C ARG A 283 10.78 -19.21 14.08
N ASP A 284 10.77 -20.48 13.64
CA ASP A 284 9.91 -20.94 12.56
C ASP A 284 8.42 -20.97 13.02
N ALA A 285 8.18 -21.36 14.27
CA ALA A 285 6.86 -21.25 14.90
C ALA A 285 6.41 -19.79 15.03
N ALA A 286 7.30 -18.88 15.44
CA ALA A 286 7.02 -17.45 15.55
C ALA A 286 6.70 -16.83 14.18
N LEU A 287 7.46 -17.17 13.13
CA LEU A 287 7.22 -16.69 11.76
C LEU A 287 5.79 -17.03 11.30
N ALA A 288 5.38 -18.28 11.48
CA ALA A 288 4.03 -18.73 11.11
C ALA A 288 2.94 -18.06 11.95
N ALA A 289 3.16 -17.93 13.27
CA ALA A 289 2.21 -17.33 14.19
C ALA A 289 2.02 -15.83 13.93
N TRP A 290 3.10 -15.08 13.72
CA TRP A 290 3.03 -13.65 13.41
C TRP A 290 2.35 -13.39 12.07
N ARG A 291 2.63 -14.17 11.03
CA ARG A 291 1.93 -14.07 9.74
C ARG A 291 0.41 -14.17 9.94
N LYS A 292 -0.03 -15.19 10.64
CA LYS A 292 -1.47 -15.39 10.95
C LYS A 292 -2.04 -14.26 11.79
N HIS A 293 -1.31 -13.83 12.81
CA HIS A 293 -1.76 -12.79 13.73
C HIS A 293 -1.93 -11.43 13.01
N ILE A 294 -0.94 -11.03 12.19
CA ILE A 294 -0.99 -9.79 11.40
C ILE A 294 -2.10 -9.86 10.35
N ALA A 295 -2.32 -11.01 9.71
CA ALA A 295 -3.42 -11.19 8.78
C ALA A 295 -4.80 -11.03 9.46
N LEU A 296 -4.98 -11.57 10.66
CA LEU A 296 -6.21 -11.40 11.44
C LEU A 296 -6.42 -9.94 11.88
N LEU A 297 -5.34 -9.25 12.28
CA LEU A 297 -5.40 -7.82 12.58
C LEU A 297 -5.86 -7.02 11.37
N ALA A 298 -5.26 -7.26 10.20
CA ALA A 298 -5.64 -6.57 8.97
C ALA A 298 -7.10 -6.83 8.60
N ALA A 299 -7.56 -8.08 8.65
CA ALA A 299 -8.96 -8.43 8.42
C ALA A 299 -9.92 -7.72 9.38
N LYS A 300 -9.56 -7.63 10.67
CA LYS A 300 -10.34 -6.87 11.66
C LYS A 300 -10.43 -5.38 11.32
N LEU A 301 -9.36 -4.80 10.82
CA LEU A 301 -9.29 -3.38 10.47
C LEU A 301 -10.10 -3.03 9.22
N LEU A 302 -10.39 -3.97 8.32
CA LEU A 302 -11.29 -3.74 7.19
C LEU A 302 -12.66 -3.29 7.65
N TYR A 303 -13.20 -3.91 8.70
CA TYR A 303 -14.56 -3.69 9.19
C TYR A 303 -14.62 -2.78 10.41
N ALA A 304 -13.49 -2.27 10.91
CA ALA A 304 -13.46 -1.30 12.00
C ALA A 304 -14.15 0.00 11.53
N ARG A 305 -15.16 0.45 12.28
CA ARG A 305 -15.73 1.79 12.06
C ARG A 305 -14.70 2.81 12.50
N GLY A 306 -14.42 3.78 11.64
CA GLY A 306 -13.56 4.93 11.97
C GLY A 306 -14.27 5.88 12.93
#